data_a6dc2a3eddeea2c6c914608a5ad836bf
#
_entry.id   a6dc2a3eddeea2c6c914608a5ad836bf
#
_cell.length_a   1.000
_cell.length_b   1.000
_cell.length_c   1.000
_cell.angle_alpha   90.00
_cell.angle_beta   90.00
_cell.angle_gamma   90.00
#
_symmetry.space_group_name_H-M   'P 1'
#
loop_
_entity.id
_entity.type
_entity.pdbx_description
1 polymer ?
#
loop_
_entity_poly.entity_id
_entity_poly.type
_entity_poly.pdbx_seq_one_letter_code
_entity_poly.pdbx_strand_id
1 'polypeptide(L)'
;EDGTFAHVVKLKDGEDVVMTLEGDEVGYQSRVVHEDGTDTGNSVSLDFVPETPRGDEGATFELPDVQFDTKKAILSSRSLVVLSALANHMDRNPDRVLHIEGHTDDVGDAQDNLQLSQARAEAVRDHLVSEGIASERMQVRGYGETTPKTTNTTPQGRKANRRTAFRWA
;
A
#
# COMPACT_ATOMS: atom_id res chain seq x y z
N GLU A 1 15.31 -20.01 13.72
CA GLU A 1 15.26 -18.90 12.73
C GLU A 1 14.36 -17.84 13.33
N ASP A 2 14.91 -16.65 13.59
CA ASP A 2 14.27 -15.59 14.40
C ASP A 2 13.27 -14.72 13.60
N GLY A 3 13.01 -15.05 12.33
CA GLY A 3 12.07 -14.31 11.48
C GLY A 3 12.51 -12.88 11.13
N THR A 4 13.73 -12.48 11.50
CA THR A 4 14.27 -11.16 11.20
C THR A 4 14.88 -11.14 9.81
N PHE A 5 14.52 -10.17 8.98
CA PHE A 5 15.23 -9.90 7.74
C PHE A 5 15.42 -8.39 7.54
N ALA A 6 16.52 -8.03 6.93
CA ALA A 6 16.85 -6.64 6.63
C ALA A 6 16.79 -6.41 5.12
N HIS A 7 16.18 -5.32 4.71
CA HIS A 7 16.15 -4.88 3.31
C HIS A 7 16.69 -3.45 3.23
N VAL A 8 17.61 -3.22 2.28
CA VAL A 8 18.15 -1.89 2.03
C VAL A 8 17.32 -1.22 0.96
N VAL A 9 16.67 -0.11 1.30
CA VAL A 9 15.91 0.72 0.37
C VAL A 9 16.71 1.98 0.07
N LYS A 10 17.04 2.19 -1.20
CA LYS A 10 17.65 3.45 -1.64
C LYS A 10 16.58 4.52 -1.83
N LEU A 11 16.64 5.57 -1.04
CA LEU A 11 15.80 6.73 -1.23
C LEU A 11 16.34 7.62 -2.37
N LYS A 12 15.43 8.38 -3.00
CA LYS A 12 15.73 9.23 -4.16
C LYS A 12 16.78 10.32 -3.89
N ASP A 13 17.02 10.62 -2.62
CA ASP A 13 17.98 11.64 -2.16
C ASP A 13 19.36 11.05 -1.80
N GLY A 14 19.61 9.78 -2.11
CA GLY A 14 20.92 9.13 -1.92
C GLY A 14 21.18 8.62 -0.51
N GLU A 15 20.19 8.67 0.39
CA GLU A 15 20.26 8.05 1.70
C GLU A 15 19.89 6.57 1.61
N ASP A 16 20.77 5.70 2.11
CA ASP A 16 20.47 4.28 2.27
C ASP A 16 19.77 4.08 3.63
N VAL A 17 18.56 3.53 3.57
CA VAL A 17 17.78 3.20 4.77
C VAL A 17 17.76 1.69 4.93
N VAL A 18 18.27 1.21 6.02
CA VAL A 18 18.16 -0.20 6.38
C VAL A 18 16.86 -0.41 7.14
N MET A 19 15.95 -1.16 6.57
CA MET A 19 14.74 -1.60 7.24
C MET A 19 14.98 -2.99 7.83
N THR A 20 14.88 -3.10 9.14
CA THR A 20 14.83 -4.40 9.81
C THR A 20 13.37 -4.69 10.16
N LEU A 21 12.88 -5.83 9.71
CA LEU A 21 11.57 -6.33 10.09
C LEU A 21 11.76 -7.39 11.16
N GLU A 22 11.26 -7.13 12.34
CA GLU A 22 11.16 -8.11 13.42
C GLU A 22 9.68 -8.48 13.56
N GLY A 23 9.35 -9.76 13.41
CA GLY A 23 7.99 -10.25 13.48
C GLY A 23 7.81 -11.26 14.61
N ASP A 24 6.68 -11.14 15.29
CA ASP A 24 6.10 -12.22 16.09
C ASP A 24 4.80 -12.71 15.44
N GLU A 25 4.11 -13.66 16.05
CA GLU A 25 2.87 -14.25 15.53
C GLU A 25 1.71 -13.24 15.33
N VAL A 26 1.88 -11.99 15.73
CA VAL A 26 0.82 -10.96 15.77
C VAL A 26 1.10 -9.76 14.86
N GLY A 27 2.33 -9.56 14.40
CA GLY A 27 2.67 -8.43 13.52
C GLY A 27 4.17 -8.20 13.39
N TYR A 28 4.53 -7.33 12.44
CA TYR A 28 5.92 -6.93 12.22
C TYR A 28 6.08 -5.46 12.59
N GLN A 29 7.18 -5.15 13.28
CA GLN A 29 7.61 -3.78 13.49
C GLN A 29 8.76 -3.47 12.53
N SER A 30 8.67 -2.35 11.83
CA SER A 30 9.78 -1.86 11.02
C SER A 30 10.51 -0.76 11.76
N ARG A 31 11.83 -0.83 11.75
CA ARG A 31 12.70 0.21 12.29
C ARG A 31 13.50 0.81 11.13
N VAL A 32 13.43 2.12 10.99
CA VAL A 32 14.26 2.85 10.03
C VAL A 32 15.53 3.30 10.76
N VAL A 33 16.66 2.73 10.36
CA VAL A 33 17.97 3.10 10.92
C VAL A 33 18.79 3.66 9.76
N HIS A 34 19.32 4.87 9.90
CA HIS A 34 20.28 5.42 8.94
C HIS A 34 21.61 4.65 9.01
N GLU A 35 22.37 4.67 7.92
CA GLU A 35 23.66 3.97 7.81
C GLU A 35 24.68 4.40 8.89
N ASP A 36 24.51 5.60 9.48
CA ASP A 36 25.30 6.12 10.61
C ASP A 36 24.85 5.58 11.99
N GLY A 37 23.84 4.73 12.03
CA GLY A 37 23.30 4.15 13.27
C GLY A 37 22.37 5.08 14.05
N THR A 38 22.01 6.25 13.52
CA THR A 38 21.04 7.14 14.16
C THR A 38 19.62 6.61 13.98
N ASP A 39 18.94 6.39 15.10
CA ASP A 39 17.53 6.04 15.14
C ASP A 39 16.70 7.32 15.06
N THR A 40 15.97 7.53 13.97
CA THR A 40 15.14 8.73 13.80
C THR A 40 13.87 8.71 14.65
N GLY A 41 13.65 7.67 15.45
CA GLY A 41 12.43 7.53 16.26
C GLY A 41 11.13 7.42 15.47
N ASN A 42 11.20 7.43 14.15
CA ASN A 42 10.08 7.17 13.25
C ASN A 42 9.93 5.66 13.06
N SER A 43 9.35 4.98 14.02
CA SER A 43 8.85 3.64 13.78
C SER A 43 7.71 3.73 12.76
N VAL A 44 7.98 3.28 11.54
CA VAL A 44 6.91 2.97 10.61
C VAL A 44 6.30 1.67 11.10
N SER A 45 5.18 1.75 11.80
CA SER A 45 4.36 0.57 12.04
C SER A 45 3.83 0.15 10.67
N LEU A 46 4.47 -0.85 10.09
CA LEU A 46 3.87 -1.61 9.01
C LEU A 46 2.91 -2.58 9.70
N ASP A 47 1.65 -2.17 9.82
CA ASP A 47 0.59 -3.15 10.01
C ASP A 47 0.60 -4.02 8.75
N PHE A 48 1.34 -5.10 8.83
CA PHE A 48 1.51 -6.02 7.73
C PHE A 48 0.13 -6.51 7.31
N VAL A 49 -0.02 -6.68 6.00
CA VAL A 49 -1.13 -7.46 5.45
C VAL A 49 -1.19 -8.75 6.27
N PRO A 50 -2.16 -8.92 7.13
CA PRO A 50 -2.24 -10.15 7.91
C PRO A 50 -2.18 -11.30 6.93
N GLU A 51 -1.40 -12.34 7.23
CA GLU A 51 -1.54 -13.60 6.51
C GLU A 51 -3.01 -13.98 6.64
N THR A 52 -3.78 -13.61 5.63
CA THR A 52 -5.18 -14.05 5.60
C THR A 52 -5.11 -15.57 5.54
N PRO A 53 -5.68 -16.26 6.53
CA PRO A 53 -5.76 -17.71 6.49
C PRO A 53 -6.27 -18.14 5.11
N ARG A 54 -5.84 -19.28 4.63
CA ARG A 54 -6.28 -19.88 3.35
C ARG A 54 -7.81 -20.10 3.30
N GLY A 55 -8.60 -19.08 3.49
CA GLY A 55 -10.05 -19.07 3.60
C GLY A 55 -10.67 -17.69 3.47
N ASP A 56 -9.85 -16.64 3.46
CA ASP A 56 -10.30 -15.25 3.33
C ASP A 56 -10.19 -14.74 1.87
N GLU A 57 -10.41 -15.61 0.90
CA GLU A 57 -10.66 -15.19 -0.48
C GLU A 57 -11.82 -14.19 -0.48
N GLY A 58 -11.55 -12.99 -0.99
CA GLY A 58 -12.54 -11.90 -1.04
C GLY A 58 -12.50 -10.91 0.13
N ALA A 59 -11.72 -11.14 1.20
CA ALA A 59 -11.54 -10.15 2.24
C ALA A 59 -10.81 -8.90 1.71
N THR A 60 -11.41 -7.72 1.93
CA THR A 60 -10.82 -6.44 1.56
C THR A 60 -9.97 -5.92 2.72
N PHE A 61 -8.75 -5.50 2.43
CA PHE A 61 -7.86 -4.83 3.37
C PHE A 61 -7.40 -3.48 2.83
N GLU A 62 -6.93 -2.63 3.69
CA GLU A 62 -6.36 -1.33 3.34
C GLU A 62 -4.94 -1.24 3.88
N LEU A 63 -4.07 -0.60 3.13
CA LEU A 63 -2.74 -0.23 3.58
C LEU A 63 -2.75 1.27 3.90
N PRO A 64 -2.80 1.67 5.19
CA PRO A 64 -3.02 3.07 5.59
C PRO A 64 -1.96 4.03 5.04
N ASP A 65 -0.77 3.52 4.78
CA ASP A 65 0.37 4.29 4.31
C ASP A 65 0.45 4.38 2.78
N VAL A 66 -0.45 3.77 2.02
CA VAL A 66 -0.56 3.98 0.57
C VAL A 66 -1.25 5.32 0.31
N GLN A 67 -0.45 6.38 0.26
CA GLN A 67 -0.89 7.75 0.08
C GLN A 67 -0.38 8.34 -1.22
N PHE A 68 -1.15 9.27 -1.76
CA PHE A 68 -0.82 10.00 -2.99
C PHE A 68 -0.75 11.49 -2.71
N ASP A 69 0.01 12.19 -3.54
CA ASP A 69 -0.05 13.65 -3.59
C ASP A 69 -1.48 14.12 -3.88
N THR A 70 -1.81 15.31 -3.35
CA THR A 70 -3.14 15.89 -3.55
C THR A 70 -3.47 16.01 -5.03
N LYS A 71 -4.60 15.45 -5.44
CA LYS A 71 -5.09 15.42 -6.84
C LYS A 71 -4.13 14.78 -7.85
N LYS A 72 -3.19 13.94 -7.40
CA LYS A 72 -2.26 13.22 -8.26
C LYS A 72 -2.32 11.72 -8.01
N ALA A 73 -1.79 10.96 -8.96
CA ALA A 73 -1.55 9.52 -8.86
C ALA A 73 -0.04 9.23 -8.60
N ILE A 74 0.64 10.11 -7.86
CA ILE A 74 2.06 9.97 -7.52
C ILE A 74 2.13 9.39 -6.12
N LEU A 75 2.75 8.22 -6.00
CA LEU A 75 2.99 7.53 -4.73
C LEU A 75 4.03 8.28 -3.90
N SER A 76 3.79 8.42 -2.61
CA SER A 76 4.78 8.95 -1.68
C SER A 76 5.90 7.93 -1.44
N SER A 77 7.08 8.38 -0.99
CA SER A 77 8.19 7.47 -0.65
C SER A 77 7.78 6.43 0.41
N ARG A 78 6.94 6.82 1.36
CA ARG A 78 6.38 5.91 2.37
C ARG A 78 5.50 4.82 1.75
N SER A 79 4.69 5.19 0.75
CA SER A 79 3.86 4.23 0.01
C SER A 79 4.71 3.19 -0.72
N LEU A 80 5.85 3.61 -1.28
CA LEU A 80 6.74 2.69 -1.99
C LEU A 80 7.27 1.58 -1.08
N VAL A 81 7.65 1.93 0.14
CA VAL A 81 8.13 0.96 1.15
C VAL A 81 7.06 -0.09 1.45
N VAL A 82 5.82 0.35 1.70
CA VAL A 82 4.71 -0.56 2.01
C VAL A 82 4.38 -1.45 0.81
N LEU A 83 4.43 -0.90 -0.39
CA LEU A 83 4.17 -1.66 -1.62
C LEU A 83 5.29 -2.66 -1.94
N SER A 84 6.55 -2.34 -1.63
CA SER A 84 7.64 -3.32 -1.75
C SER A 84 7.44 -4.51 -0.79
N ALA A 85 6.93 -4.27 0.43
CA ALA A 85 6.57 -5.35 1.34
C ALA A 85 5.42 -6.20 0.78
N LEU A 86 4.40 -5.58 0.17
CA LEU A 86 3.32 -6.29 -0.52
C LEU A 86 3.86 -7.11 -1.70
N ALA A 87 4.79 -6.57 -2.50
CA ALA A 87 5.43 -7.29 -3.58
C ALA A 87 6.15 -8.56 -3.09
N ASN A 88 6.93 -8.43 -2.01
CA ASN A 88 7.59 -9.58 -1.37
C ASN A 88 6.58 -10.64 -0.88
N HIS A 89 5.43 -10.22 -0.35
CA HIS A 89 4.37 -11.14 0.03
C HIS A 89 3.78 -11.85 -1.19
N MET A 90 3.53 -11.13 -2.28
CA MET A 90 3.03 -11.69 -3.53
C MET A 90 4.01 -12.68 -4.17
N ASP A 91 5.31 -12.40 -4.11
CA ASP A 91 6.36 -13.29 -4.64
C ASP A 91 6.36 -14.65 -3.91
N ARG A 92 6.18 -14.63 -2.58
CA ARG A 92 6.08 -15.85 -1.77
C ARG A 92 4.77 -16.62 -1.97
N ASN A 93 3.75 -15.99 -2.55
CA ASN A 93 2.43 -16.56 -2.79
C ASN A 93 2.05 -16.45 -4.27
N PRO A 94 2.70 -17.21 -5.17
CA PRO A 94 2.59 -17.03 -6.63
C PRO A 94 1.18 -17.29 -7.18
N ASP A 95 0.36 -18.08 -6.51
CA ASP A 95 -0.98 -18.44 -6.95
C ASP A 95 -2.04 -17.38 -6.63
N ARG A 96 -1.72 -16.36 -5.82
CA ARG A 96 -2.67 -15.32 -5.44
C ARG A 96 -2.77 -14.23 -6.49
N VAL A 97 -3.99 -13.78 -6.72
CA VAL A 97 -4.32 -12.62 -7.56
C VAL A 97 -4.78 -11.47 -6.66
N LEU A 98 -4.26 -10.27 -6.90
CA LEU A 98 -4.57 -9.08 -6.14
C LEU A 98 -5.52 -8.16 -6.93
N HIS A 99 -6.65 -7.80 -6.32
CA HIS A 99 -7.50 -6.71 -6.79
C HIS A 99 -7.08 -5.42 -6.11
N ILE A 100 -6.85 -4.37 -6.89
CA ILE A 100 -6.44 -3.04 -6.46
C ILE A 100 -7.57 -2.08 -6.78
N GLU A 101 -8.18 -1.50 -5.76
CA GLU A 101 -9.40 -0.70 -5.86
C GLU A 101 -9.11 0.75 -5.41
N GLY A 102 -9.24 1.71 -6.34
CA GLY A 102 -9.06 3.13 -6.07
C GLY A 102 -10.38 3.83 -5.74
N HIS A 103 -10.36 4.70 -4.72
CA HIS A 103 -11.53 5.47 -4.28
C HIS A 103 -11.18 6.94 -4.05
N THR A 104 -12.18 7.82 -4.18
CA THR A 104 -12.10 9.25 -3.86
C THR A 104 -13.18 9.62 -2.83
N ASP A 105 -13.10 10.84 -2.32
CA ASP A 105 -14.25 11.51 -1.73
C ASP A 105 -15.14 12.10 -2.85
N ASP A 106 -16.21 12.80 -2.46
CA ASP A 106 -17.19 13.43 -3.36
C ASP A 106 -16.83 14.88 -3.76
N VAL A 107 -15.60 15.30 -3.53
CA VAL A 107 -15.17 16.66 -3.89
C VAL A 107 -14.69 16.70 -5.34
N GLY A 108 -15.37 17.47 -6.17
CA GLY A 108 -15.04 17.69 -7.57
C GLY A 108 -16.04 17.06 -8.54
N ASP A 109 -15.60 16.88 -9.78
CA ASP A 109 -16.41 16.24 -10.81
C ASP A 109 -16.31 14.70 -10.69
N ALA A 110 -17.46 14.02 -10.81
CA ALA A 110 -17.52 12.56 -10.64
C ALA A 110 -16.69 11.80 -11.69
N GLN A 111 -16.63 12.32 -12.94
CA GLN A 111 -15.84 11.72 -14.00
C GLN A 111 -14.33 11.90 -13.73
N ASP A 112 -13.92 13.07 -13.24
CA ASP A 112 -12.54 13.33 -12.82
C ASP A 112 -12.16 12.42 -11.64
N ASN A 113 -13.05 12.26 -10.66
CA ASN A 113 -12.86 11.36 -9.53
C ASN A 113 -12.71 9.90 -9.98
N LEU A 114 -13.50 9.46 -10.95
CA LEU A 114 -13.38 8.12 -11.53
C LEU A 114 -12.00 7.93 -12.20
N GLN A 115 -11.59 8.88 -13.03
CA GLN A 115 -10.28 8.81 -13.71
C GLN A 115 -9.12 8.86 -12.71
N LEU A 116 -9.19 9.74 -11.69
CA LEU A 116 -8.16 9.84 -10.67
C LEU A 116 -8.01 8.55 -9.86
N SER A 117 -9.13 7.93 -9.48
CA SER A 117 -9.12 6.68 -8.74
C SER A 117 -8.53 5.53 -9.56
N GLN A 118 -8.87 5.46 -10.85
CA GLN A 118 -8.29 4.50 -11.79
C GLN A 118 -6.78 4.70 -11.92
N ALA A 119 -6.33 5.93 -12.17
CA ALA A 119 -4.89 6.24 -12.30
C ALA A 119 -4.10 5.93 -11.03
N ARG A 120 -4.68 6.10 -9.83
CA ARG A 120 -4.05 5.74 -8.56
C ARG A 120 -3.88 4.23 -8.41
N ALA A 121 -4.92 3.47 -8.74
CA ALA A 121 -4.84 2.02 -8.69
C ALA A 121 -3.83 1.46 -9.74
N GLU A 122 -3.75 2.08 -10.91
CA GLU A 122 -2.75 1.78 -11.94
C GLU A 122 -1.33 2.09 -11.46
N ALA A 123 -1.11 3.24 -10.79
CA ALA A 123 0.21 3.59 -10.24
C ALA A 123 0.70 2.57 -9.20
N VAL A 124 -0.20 2.01 -8.40
CA VAL A 124 0.13 0.92 -7.48
C VAL A 124 0.54 -0.34 -8.25
N ARG A 125 -0.25 -0.77 -9.24
CA ARG A 125 0.09 -1.91 -10.09
C ARG A 125 1.45 -1.72 -10.77
N ASP A 126 1.68 -0.55 -11.36
CA ASP A 126 2.91 -0.27 -12.11
C ASP A 126 4.14 -0.32 -11.20
N HIS A 127 4.00 0.12 -9.95
CA HIS A 127 5.05 -0.05 -8.96
C HIS A 127 5.30 -1.54 -8.64
N LEU A 128 4.25 -2.33 -8.36
CA LEU A 128 4.39 -3.77 -8.10
C LEU A 128 4.99 -4.52 -9.30
N VAL A 129 4.67 -4.11 -10.54
CA VAL A 129 5.30 -4.64 -11.75
C VAL A 129 6.79 -4.29 -11.78
N SER A 130 7.19 -3.07 -11.38
CA SER A 130 8.60 -2.69 -11.30
C SER A 130 9.38 -3.49 -10.24
N GLU A 131 8.69 -4.01 -9.23
CA GLU A 131 9.22 -4.92 -8.20
C GLU A 131 9.22 -6.41 -8.66
N GLY A 132 8.80 -6.70 -9.90
CA GLY A 132 8.87 -8.03 -10.50
C GLY A 132 7.57 -8.84 -10.46
N ILE A 133 6.47 -8.28 -9.96
CA ILE A 133 5.18 -8.98 -9.94
C ILE A 133 4.54 -8.95 -11.33
N ALA A 134 4.15 -10.12 -11.84
CA ALA A 134 3.51 -10.24 -13.15
C ALA A 134 2.16 -9.49 -13.17
N SER A 135 1.93 -8.68 -14.23
CA SER A 135 0.73 -7.82 -14.34
C SER A 135 -0.58 -8.61 -14.34
N GLU A 136 -0.55 -9.86 -14.85
CA GLU A 136 -1.68 -10.77 -14.93
C GLU A 136 -2.19 -11.20 -13.53
N ARG A 137 -1.36 -11.04 -12.52
CA ARG A 137 -1.69 -11.30 -11.11
C ARG A 137 -2.39 -10.13 -10.43
N MET A 138 -2.67 -9.05 -11.16
CA MET A 138 -3.26 -7.85 -10.61
C MET A 138 -4.45 -7.38 -11.44
N GLN A 139 -5.59 -7.17 -10.78
CA GLN A 139 -6.76 -6.55 -11.38
C GLN A 139 -6.94 -5.15 -10.78
N VAL A 140 -7.10 -4.15 -11.64
CA VAL A 140 -7.13 -2.75 -11.25
C VAL A 140 -8.51 -2.16 -11.55
N ARG A 141 -9.09 -1.46 -10.56
CA ARG A 141 -10.36 -0.77 -10.76
C ARG A 141 -10.44 0.53 -9.97
N GLY A 142 -10.82 1.62 -10.67
CA GLY A 142 -11.25 2.86 -10.06
C GLY A 142 -12.75 2.87 -9.83
N TYR A 143 -13.17 3.27 -8.65
CA TYR A 143 -14.58 3.45 -8.29
C TYR A 143 -14.98 4.92 -8.14
N GLY A 144 -14.00 5.85 -8.16
CA GLY A 144 -14.27 7.25 -7.86
C GLY A 144 -14.93 7.40 -6.50
N GLU A 145 -16.00 8.19 -6.46
CA GLU A 145 -16.80 8.48 -5.27
C GLU A 145 -17.98 7.53 -5.05
N THR A 146 -18.19 6.54 -5.95
CA THR A 146 -19.43 5.75 -5.99
C THR A 146 -19.57 4.72 -4.86
N THR A 147 -18.47 4.38 -4.18
CA THR A 147 -18.45 3.38 -3.10
C THR A 147 -17.78 3.97 -1.85
N PRO A 148 -18.42 4.94 -1.17
CA PRO A 148 -17.86 5.54 0.02
C PRO A 148 -17.84 4.54 1.19
N LYS A 149 -16.75 4.54 1.97
CA LYS A 149 -16.62 3.76 3.21
C LYS A 149 -17.41 4.40 4.36
N THR A 150 -17.50 5.73 4.34
CA THR A 150 -18.18 6.54 5.35
C THR A 150 -18.74 7.82 4.73
N THR A 151 -19.39 8.64 5.55
CA THR A 151 -19.98 9.91 5.09
C THR A 151 -18.94 10.88 4.54
N ASN A 152 -19.28 11.57 3.45
CA ASN A 152 -18.48 12.65 2.89
C ASN A 152 -18.74 14.02 3.55
N THR A 153 -19.70 14.12 4.48
CA THR A 153 -20.08 15.39 5.11
C THR A 153 -19.00 15.94 6.04
N THR A 154 -18.11 15.10 6.56
CA THR A 154 -17.03 15.51 7.46
C THR A 154 -15.66 15.42 6.79
N PRO A 155 -14.69 16.28 7.18
CA PRO A 155 -13.31 16.17 6.68
C PRO A 155 -12.66 14.80 6.96
N GLN A 156 -12.96 14.23 8.12
CA GLN A 156 -12.47 12.91 8.52
C GLN A 156 -13.05 11.79 7.63
N GLY A 157 -14.35 11.87 7.36
CA GLY A 157 -15.02 10.92 6.47
C GLY A 157 -14.46 10.99 5.04
N ARG A 158 -14.30 12.20 4.51
CA ARG A 158 -13.66 12.40 3.21
C ARG A 158 -12.23 11.82 3.17
N LYS A 159 -11.45 12.03 4.24
CA LYS A 159 -10.09 11.44 4.34
C LYS A 159 -10.14 9.92 4.29
N ALA A 160 -11.09 9.30 4.98
CA ALA A 160 -11.25 7.83 4.97
C ALA A 160 -11.74 7.30 3.60
N ASN A 161 -12.51 8.10 2.85
CA ASN A 161 -12.98 7.72 1.52
C ASN A 161 -11.87 7.81 0.45
N ARG A 162 -10.89 8.70 0.60
CA ARG A 162 -9.70 8.78 -0.26
C ARG A 162 -8.72 7.67 0.10
N ARG A 163 -8.95 6.46 -0.42
CA ARG A 163 -8.19 5.26 -0.10
C ARG A 163 -7.86 4.42 -1.32
N THR A 164 -6.90 3.54 -1.17
CA THR A 164 -6.71 2.36 -2.01
C THR A 164 -6.99 1.13 -1.18
N ALA A 165 -7.92 0.32 -1.64
CA ALA A 165 -8.27 -0.94 -1.02
C ALA A 165 -7.70 -2.10 -1.83
N PHE A 166 -7.43 -3.20 -1.16
CA PHE A 166 -6.85 -4.41 -1.73
C PHE A 166 -7.72 -5.61 -1.37
N ARG A 167 -7.79 -6.57 -2.27
CA ARG A 167 -8.53 -7.82 -2.03
C ARG A 167 -7.83 -8.97 -2.73
N TRP A 168 -7.67 -10.07 -2.02
CA TRP A 168 -7.21 -11.32 -2.64
C TRP A 168 -8.37 -12.04 -3.35
N ALA A 169 -8.10 -12.56 -4.55
CA ALA A 169 -9.01 -13.43 -5.30
C ALA A 169 -8.56 -14.88 -5.21
#